data_1a83749fd552cd275f3f4849deef07a5
#
_entry.id   1a83749fd552cd275f3f4849deef07a5
#
_cell.length_a   1.000
_cell.length_b   1.000
_cell.length_c   1.000
_cell.angle_alpha   90.00
_cell.angle_beta   90.00
_cell.angle_gamma   90.00
#
_symmetry.space_group_name_H-M   'P 1'
#
loop_
_entity.id
_entity.type
_entity.pdbx_description
1 polymer ?
#
loop_
_entity_poly.entity_id
_entity_poly.type
_entity_poly.pdbx_seq_one_letter_code
_entity_poly.pdbx_strand_id
1 'polypeptide(L)'
;MKVAFHTLGCKVNHYETEAIKEAFVSRGAEIVGEEDPTDVYVINTCTVTNIADRKSRQFIRRARKTNPDAIIVVTGCYAQVASDDVAAMPEVDLVMGNNRKSEICGLVMEKFVAKSSTEAPAESLAAEHGAGAAAKDRAEVRVTPRDELTFYEDLGKIKSASDEMSRAYIKIQDGCDRFCSYCLIPYARGPVRSRKADEIVEEVRNLVEAGFREVVLTGINTALYGTEAGAEHSLSELLTMLDELETSEDFRIRLSSLEPTVVDKDNVEEIIRHRRLCHHLHLSVQNGSDSVLKAMNRHYTREEYLDIVFMLRNHDPLFGITTDIIVGFPGETEKDFEDTLDIVKKSAFGRTHVFRYSPRKGTAGAAMKDAVPEQIKKERAEALESLGEKAAKAFTGANLGITHTVLIEESCDGYATGYTGNYIKTYIEDPEGRIEAGKLYKAVLTRTFRDGALAVLE
;
A
#
# COMPACT_ATOMS: atom_id res chain seq x y z
N MET A 1 16.12 -8.32 -23.06
CA MET A 1 15.16 -7.21 -22.85
C MET A 1 15.36 -6.65 -21.46
N LYS A 2 15.57 -5.35 -21.34
CA LYS A 2 15.73 -4.62 -20.08
C LYS A 2 14.42 -3.95 -19.69
N VAL A 3 13.99 -4.14 -18.44
CA VAL A 3 12.69 -3.64 -17.94
C VAL A 3 12.91 -2.83 -16.68
N ALA A 4 12.44 -1.59 -16.68
CA ALA A 4 12.40 -0.73 -15.51
C ALA A 4 10.98 -0.62 -14.95
N PHE A 5 10.85 -0.54 -13.62
CA PHE A 5 9.59 -0.43 -12.93
C PHE A 5 9.53 0.85 -12.11
N HIS A 6 8.38 1.51 -12.16
CA HIS A 6 8.07 2.63 -11.27
C HIS A 6 6.74 2.39 -10.57
N THR A 7 6.76 2.39 -9.24
CA THR A 7 5.56 2.11 -8.45
C THR A 7 5.19 3.32 -7.60
N LEU A 8 3.97 3.78 -7.78
CA LEU A 8 3.34 4.78 -6.93
C LEU A 8 2.18 4.13 -6.17
N GLY A 9 2.03 4.48 -4.90
CA GLY A 9 0.82 4.14 -4.15
C GLY A 9 1.03 3.27 -2.93
N CYS A 10 0.11 2.33 -2.74
CA CYS A 10 -0.01 1.52 -1.53
C CYS A 10 0.78 0.21 -1.60
N LYS A 11 0.81 -0.51 -0.49
CA LYS A 11 1.45 -1.85 -0.38
C LYS A 11 0.91 -2.85 -1.41
N VAL A 12 -0.37 -2.74 -1.78
CA VAL A 12 -0.97 -3.58 -2.83
C VAL A 12 -0.29 -3.33 -4.18
N ASN A 13 -0.07 -2.05 -4.57
CA ASN A 13 0.65 -1.75 -5.81
C ASN A 13 2.09 -2.27 -5.78
N HIS A 14 2.78 -2.18 -4.64
CA HIS A 14 4.13 -2.72 -4.50
C HIS A 14 4.14 -4.25 -4.68
N TYR A 15 3.26 -4.98 -3.98
CA TYR A 15 3.11 -6.43 -4.17
C TYR A 15 2.86 -6.78 -5.64
N GLU A 16 1.91 -6.09 -6.28
CA GLU A 16 1.57 -6.33 -7.69
C GLU A 16 2.75 -6.07 -8.63
N THR A 17 3.56 -5.04 -8.34
CA THR A 17 4.78 -4.77 -9.11
C THR A 17 5.82 -5.88 -8.95
N GLU A 18 6.05 -6.36 -7.73
CA GLU A 18 6.99 -7.46 -7.50
C GLU A 18 6.54 -8.74 -8.21
N ALA A 19 5.24 -9.08 -8.18
CA ALA A 19 4.71 -10.21 -8.92
C ALA A 19 4.89 -10.06 -10.45
N ILE A 20 4.71 -8.85 -10.99
CA ILE A 20 4.97 -8.57 -12.41
C ILE A 20 6.47 -8.71 -12.74
N LYS A 21 7.37 -8.21 -11.86
CA LYS A 21 8.83 -8.38 -12.01
C LYS A 21 9.21 -9.87 -12.12
N GLU A 22 8.69 -10.70 -11.21
CA GLU A 22 8.91 -12.15 -11.25
C GLU A 22 8.49 -12.78 -12.58
N ALA A 23 7.35 -12.32 -13.14
CA ALA A 23 6.88 -12.79 -14.43
C ALA A 23 7.83 -12.41 -15.59
N PHE A 24 8.47 -11.24 -15.52
CA PHE A 24 9.48 -10.82 -16.51
C PHE A 24 10.80 -11.58 -16.33
N VAL A 25 11.29 -11.71 -15.09
CA VAL A 25 12.53 -12.45 -14.76
C VAL A 25 12.42 -13.91 -15.19
N SER A 26 11.27 -14.55 -14.93
CA SER A 26 11.03 -15.95 -15.33
C SER A 26 11.07 -16.18 -16.84
N ARG A 27 10.94 -15.11 -17.64
CA ARG A 27 11.04 -15.14 -19.10
C ARG A 27 12.37 -14.56 -19.63
N GLY A 28 13.36 -14.40 -18.75
CA GLY A 28 14.72 -13.99 -19.10
C GLY A 28 14.90 -12.48 -19.32
N ALA A 29 14.01 -11.63 -18.81
CA ALA A 29 14.22 -10.20 -18.79
C ALA A 29 15.17 -9.80 -17.65
N GLU A 30 15.96 -8.75 -17.88
CA GLU A 30 16.82 -8.09 -16.91
C GLU A 30 16.06 -6.91 -16.28
N ILE A 31 15.97 -6.88 -14.95
CA ILE A 31 15.39 -5.74 -14.25
C ILE A 31 16.50 -4.70 -14.03
N VAL A 32 16.25 -3.47 -14.46
CA VAL A 32 17.20 -2.35 -14.39
C VAL A 32 16.60 -1.16 -13.64
N GLY A 33 17.45 -0.22 -13.25
CA GLY A 33 17.02 1.03 -12.61
C GLY A 33 16.21 1.94 -13.54
N GLU A 34 15.44 2.85 -12.96
CA GLU A 34 14.58 3.78 -13.70
C GLU A 34 15.33 4.75 -14.62
N GLU A 35 16.61 5.03 -14.31
CA GLU A 35 17.49 5.94 -15.07
C GLU A 35 18.40 5.19 -16.05
N ASP A 36 18.39 3.85 -16.02
CA ASP A 36 19.23 3.04 -16.89
C ASP A 36 18.65 2.95 -18.31
N PRO A 37 19.48 2.66 -19.32
CA PRO A 37 18.98 2.30 -20.64
C PRO A 37 18.04 1.11 -20.56
N THR A 38 16.78 1.30 -20.96
CA THR A 38 15.74 0.28 -20.83
C THR A 38 14.88 0.17 -22.09
N ASP A 39 14.42 -1.05 -22.35
CA ASP A 39 13.53 -1.36 -23.48
C ASP A 39 12.06 -1.14 -23.10
N VAL A 40 11.73 -1.28 -21.81
CA VAL A 40 10.36 -1.26 -21.32
C VAL A 40 10.27 -0.55 -19.97
N TYR A 41 9.31 0.35 -19.82
CA TYR A 41 8.85 0.85 -18.53
C TYR A 41 7.49 0.27 -18.16
N VAL A 42 7.38 -0.29 -16.96
CA VAL A 42 6.08 -0.66 -16.36
C VAL A 42 5.82 0.30 -15.20
N ILE A 43 4.79 1.14 -15.36
CA ILE A 43 4.45 2.22 -14.42
C ILE A 43 3.15 1.86 -13.70
N ASN A 44 3.26 1.43 -12.43
CA ASN A 44 2.10 1.10 -11.60
C ASN A 44 1.64 2.35 -10.83
N THR A 45 0.48 2.86 -11.19
CA THR A 45 0.00 4.20 -10.84
C THR A 45 -0.99 4.18 -9.67
N CYS A 46 -1.03 5.30 -8.93
CA CYS A 46 -1.94 5.54 -7.83
C CYS A 46 -2.89 6.70 -8.13
N THR A 47 -4.11 6.65 -7.57
CA THR A 47 -5.13 7.70 -7.73
C THR A 47 -5.75 8.15 -6.39
N VAL A 48 -5.08 7.89 -5.26
CA VAL A 48 -5.59 8.29 -3.92
C VAL A 48 -5.68 9.82 -3.79
N THR A 49 -4.72 10.55 -4.38
CA THR A 49 -4.72 12.03 -4.36
C THR A 49 -4.44 12.60 -5.74
N ASN A 50 -4.86 13.88 -5.98
CA ASN A 50 -4.51 14.62 -7.20
C ASN A 50 -3.00 14.77 -7.40
N ILE A 51 -2.24 14.79 -6.30
CA ILE A 51 -0.76 14.82 -6.35
C ILE A 51 -0.22 13.51 -6.92
N ALA A 52 -0.80 12.38 -6.55
CA ALA A 52 -0.40 11.07 -7.08
C ALA A 52 -0.63 10.98 -8.60
N ASP A 53 -1.80 11.43 -9.09
CA ASP A 53 -2.08 11.47 -10.54
C ASP A 53 -1.07 12.36 -11.28
N ARG A 54 -0.75 13.54 -10.70
CA ARG A 54 0.24 14.45 -11.29
C ARG A 54 1.63 13.82 -11.34
N LYS A 55 2.06 13.15 -10.26
CA LYS A 55 3.35 12.44 -10.21
C LYS A 55 3.39 11.32 -11.26
N SER A 56 2.31 10.55 -11.40
CA SER A 56 2.20 9.50 -12.44
C SER A 56 2.43 10.09 -13.84
N ARG A 57 1.72 11.16 -14.19
CA ARG A 57 1.90 11.83 -15.51
C ARG A 57 3.30 12.41 -15.71
N GLN A 58 3.91 12.97 -14.64
CA GLN A 58 5.27 13.50 -14.71
C GLN A 58 6.27 12.37 -14.99
N PHE A 59 6.13 11.24 -14.31
CA PHE A 59 7.02 10.10 -14.53
C PHE A 59 6.86 9.52 -15.94
N ILE A 60 5.64 9.32 -16.44
CA ILE A 60 5.38 8.84 -17.80
C ILE A 60 6.11 9.69 -18.84
N ARG A 61 6.01 11.03 -18.73
CA ARG A 61 6.72 11.95 -19.63
C ARG A 61 8.24 11.87 -19.48
N ARG A 62 8.74 11.73 -18.25
CA ARG A 62 10.18 11.55 -17.98
C ARG A 62 10.69 10.26 -18.61
N ALA A 63 9.99 9.14 -18.41
CA ALA A 63 10.35 7.84 -18.98
C ALA A 63 10.51 7.90 -20.51
N ARG A 64 9.53 8.50 -21.22
CA ARG A 64 9.62 8.69 -22.68
C ARG A 64 10.80 9.58 -23.09
N LYS A 65 11.07 10.64 -22.31
CA LYS A 65 12.20 11.54 -22.58
C LYS A 65 13.55 10.84 -22.38
N THR A 66 13.66 10.00 -21.34
CA THR A 66 14.90 9.27 -21.01
C THR A 66 15.19 8.17 -22.02
N ASN A 67 14.19 7.40 -22.41
CA ASN A 67 14.28 6.34 -23.42
C ASN A 67 13.18 6.51 -24.47
N PRO A 68 13.45 7.24 -25.57
CA PRO A 68 12.46 7.58 -26.58
C PRO A 68 11.80 6.36 -27.26
N ASP A 69 12.54 5.27 -27.36
CA ASP A 69 12.11 4.05 -28.04
C ASP A 69 11.56 2.98 -27.10
N ALA A 70 11.58 3.19 -25.79
CA ALA A 70 11.05 2.21 -24.84
C ALA A 70 9.54 1.99 -25.00
N ILE A 71 9.07 0.77 -24.71
CA ILE A 71 7.64 0.49 -24.57
C ILE A 71 7.19 0.98 -23.19
N ILE A 72 6.21 1.89 -23.16
CA ILE A 72 5.67 2.43 -21.90
C ILE A 72 4.30 1.82 -21.62
N VAL A 73 4.26 0.99 -20.57
CA VAL A 73 3.06 0.36 -20.02
C VAL A 73 2.63 1.11 -18.77
N VAL A 74 1.37 1.54 -18.73
CA VAL A 74 0.77 2.21 -17.58
C VAL A 74 -0.34 1.34 -17.00
N THR A 75 -0.24 1.00 -15.72
CA THR A 75 -1.22 0.19 -14.99
C THR A 75 -1.56 0.82 -13.65
N GLY A 76 -2.41 0.20 -12.86
CA GLY A 76 -2.79 0.64 -11.51
C GLY A 76 -4.07 1.47 -11.47
N CYS A 77 -4.34 2.05 -10.29
CA CYS A 77 -5.63 2.68 -10.02
C CYS A 77 -5.91 3.90 -10.91
N TYR A 78 -4.88 4.72 -11.25
CA TYR A 78 -5.07 5.86 -12.15
C TYR A 78 -5.36 5.39 -13.58
N ALA A 79 -4.62 4.40 -14.07
CA ALA A 79 -4.87 3.79 -15.38
C ALA A 79 -6.30 3.20 -15.50
N GLN A 80 -6.82 2.64 -14.40
CA GLN A 80 -8.17 2.07 -14.36
C GLN A 80 -9.27 3.13 -14.45
N VAL A 81 -9.17 4.22 -13.65
CA VAL A 81 -10.26 5.21 -13.54
C VAL A 81 -10.19 6.33 -14.58
N ALA A 82 -9.05 6.52 -15.21
CA ALA A 82 -8.79 7.57 -16.20
C ALA A 82 -8.10 7.02 -17.46
N SER A 83 -8.53 5.83 -17.89
CA SER A 83 -7.91 5.11 -19.02
C SER A 83 -7.84 5.94 -20.30
N ASP A 84 -8.90 6.71 -20.61
CA ASP A 84 -8.93 7.57 -21.79
C ASP A 84 -7.92 8.72 -21.71
N ASP A 85 -7.79 9.36 -20.53
CA ASP A 85 -6.83 10.44 -20.31
C ASP A 85 -5.39 9.92 -20.43
N VAL A 86 -5.12 8.71 -19.90
CA VAL A 86 -3.81 8.06 -19.99
C VAL A 86 -3.52 7.62 -21.42
N ALA A 87 -4.49 7.04 -22.12
CA ALA A 87 -4.33 6.61 -23.52
C ALA A 87 -4.16 7.78 -24.52
N ALA A 88 -4.66 8.97 -24.16
CA ALA A 88 -4.45 10.19 -24.94
C ALA A 88 -3.03 10.78 -24.80
N MET A 89 -2.22 10.28 -23.84
CA MET A 89 -0.84 10.72 -23.70
C MET A 89 0.03 10.10 -24.80
N PRO A 90 0.74 10.92 -25.61
CA PRO A 90 1.56 10.40 -26.71
C PRO A 90 2.76 9.55 -26.26
N GLU A 91 3.08 9.65 -24.98
CA GLU A 91 4.16 8.86 -24.38
C GLU A 91 3.79 7.40 -24.12
N VAL A 92 2.49 7.07 -24.01
CA VAL A 92 2.01 5.75 -23.57
C VAL A 92 1.80 4.82 -24.78
N ASP A 93 2.18 3.56 -24.63
CA ASP A 93 1.98 2.52 -25.64
C ASP A 93 0.89 1.51 -25.24
N LEU A 94 0.75 1.24 -23.93
CA LEU A 94 -0.19 0.25 -23.39
C LEU A 94 -0.80 0.73 -22.09
N VAL A 95 -2.12 0.70 -21.96
CA VAL A 95 -2.87 0.99 -20.73
C VAL A 95 -3.51 -0.30 -20.24
N MET A 96 -3.15 -0.73 -19.03
CA MET A 96 -3.62 -1.98 -18.43
C MET A 96 -4.45 -1.72 -17.18
N GLY A 97 -5.63 -2.27 -17.10
CA GLY A 97 -6.50 -2.20 -15.93
C GLY A 97 -5.98 -3.04 -14.75
N ASN A 98 -6.61 -2.84 -13.59
CA ASN A 98 -6.23 -3.53 -12.35
C ASN A 98 -6.45 -5.05 -12.37
N ASN A 99 -7.26 -5.58 -13.27
CA ASN A 99 -7.56 -7.02 -13.37
C ASN A 99 -7.01 -7.65 -14.66
N ARG A 100 -5.94 -7.07 -15.22
CA ARG A 100 -5.25 -7.57 -16.40
C ARG A 100 -3.73 -7.46 -16.29
N LYS A 101 -3.23 -7.38 -15.07
CA LYS A 101 -1.78 -7.24 -14.81
C LYS A 101 -1.01 -8.50 -15.16
N SER A 102 -1.63 -9.67 -15.02
CA SER A 102 -1.09 -10.97 -15.43
C SER A 102 -0.76 -11.05 -16.93
N GLU A 103 -1.45 -10.27 -17.75
CA GLU A 103 -1.23 -10.22 -19.20
C GLU A 103 -0.03 -9.35 -19.61
N ILE A 104 0.43 -8.43 -18.73
CA ILE A 104 1.43 -7.39 -19.07
C ILE A 104 2.68 -8.00 -19.68
N CYS A 105 3.27 -8.99 -19.00
CA CYS A 105 4.52 -9.59 -19.47
C CYS A 105 4.38 -10.22 -20.86
N GLY A 106 3.29 -10.97 -21.11
CA GLY A 106 3.02 -11.60 -22.41
C GLY A 106 2.91 -10.57 -23.53
N LEU A 107 2.07 -9.56 -23.33
CA LEU A 107 1.83 -8.51 -24.32
C LEU A 107 3.08 -7.68 -24.63
N VAL A 108 3.86 -7.37 -23.62
CA VAL A 108 5.12 -6.64 -23.78
C VAL A 108 6.13 -7.46 -24.60
N MET A 109 6.26 -8.76 -24.30
CA MET A 109 7.14 -9.65 -25.05
C MET A 109 6.75 -9.72 -26.54
N GLU A 110 5.45 -9.84 -26.83
CA GLU A 110 4.94 -9.83 -28.22
C GLU A 110 5.27 -8.50 -28.94
N LYS A 111 5.01 -7.37 -28.29
CA LYS A 111 5.33 -6.03 -28.85
C LYS A 111 6.82 -5.82 -29.05
N PHE A 112 7.65 -6.29 -28.12
CA PHE A 112 9.11 -6.18 -28.21
C PHE A 112 9.66 -6.99 -29.39
N VAL A 113 9.19 -8.22 -29.58
CA VAL A 113 9.59 -9.06 -30.73
C VAL A 113 9.12 -8.43 -32.05
N ALA A 114 7.89 -7.94 -32.13
CA ALA A 114 7.36 -7.28 -33.32
C ALA A 114 8.19 -6.04 -33.70
N LYS A 115 8.57 -5.23 -32.72
CA LYS A 115 9.43 -4.06 -32.91
C LYS A 115 10.82 -4.44 -33.43
N SER A 116 11.46 -5.43 -32.82
CA SER A 116 12.78 -5.93 -33.24
C SER A 116 12.77 -6.55 -34.64
N SER A 117 11.65 -7.10 -35.08
CA SER A 117 11.48 -7.70 -36.41
C SER A 117 11.32 -6.65 -37.53
N THR A 118 10.87 -5.44 -37.20
CA THR A 118 10.71 -4.33 -38.17
C THR A 118 12.00 -3.53 -38.36
N GLU A 119 13.01 -3.69 -37.50
CA GLU A 119 14.33 -3.05 -37.60
C GLU A 119 15.37 -3.85 -38.39
N ALA A 120 14.99 -4.97 -39.06
CA ALA A 120 15.88 -5.66 -40.01
C ALA A 120 16.16 -4.75 -41.23
N PRO A 121 17.42 -4.58 -41.68
CA PRO A 121 17.75 -3.58 -42.66
C PRO A 121 17.12 -3.86 -44.03
N ALA A 122 16.22 -3.00 -44.43
CA ALA A 122 15.82 -2.87 -45.84
C ALA A 122 17.00 -2.13 -46.53
N GLU A 123 17.88 -2.89 -47.18
CA GLU A 123 18.80 -2.30 -48.17
C GLU A 123 17.97 -1.69 -49.29
N SER A 124 18.26 -0.41 -49.50
CA SER A 124 18.01 0.38 -50.69
C SER A 124 16.62 0.38 -51.36
N LEU A 125 15.96 1.53 -51.22
CA LEU A 125 15.52 2.31 -52.39
C LEU A 125 15.19 3.74 -51.90
N ALA A 126 16.07 4.65 -52.28
CA ALA A 126 15.85 6.07 -52.11
C ALA A 126 14.64 6.53 -52.93
N ALA A 127 13.67 7.17 -52.27
CA ALA A 127 12.79 8.13 -52.92
C ALA A 127 12.34 9.16 -51.86
N GLU A 128 12.73 10.38 -52.14
CA GLU A 128 12.32 11.62 -51.46
C GLU A 128 10.81 11.65 -51.24
N HIS A 129 10.40 11.93 -49.98
CA HIS A 129 9.24 12.81 -49.68
C HIS A 129 9.17 13.08 -48.17
N GLY A 130 8.99 14.30 -47.81
CA GLY A 130 8.78 15.00 -46.58
C GLY A 130 8.51 14.17 -45.30
N ALA A 131 9.32 14.43 -44.27
CA ALA A 131 9.10 13.95 -42.90
C ALA A 131 7.83 14.59 -42.30
N GLY A 132 6.68 13.97 -42.59
CA GLY A 132 5.51 14.07 -41.74
C GLY A 132 5.73 13.08 -40.59
N ALA A 133 5.83 13.56 -39.32
CA ALA A 133 5.77 12.70 -38.18
C ALA A 133 4.50 11.84 -38.29
N ALA A 134 4.66 10.54 -38.50
CA ALA A 134 3.52 9.61 -38.48
C ALA A 134 2.80 9.80 -37.15
N ALA A 135 1.51 10.14 -37.20
CA ALA A 135 0.71 10.23 -36.00
C ALA A 135 0.83 8.88 -35.29
N LYS A 136 1.39 8.88 -34.07
CA LYS A 136 1.52 7.67 -33.25
C LYS A 136 0.13 7.11 -33.06
N ASP A 137 -0.08 5.84 -33.36
CA ASP A 137 -1.32 5.16 -33.07
C ASP A 137 -1.68 5.34 -31.59
N ARG A 138 -2.98 5.54 -31.32
CA ARG A 138 -3.46 5.67 -29.93
C ARG A 138 -3.00 4.46 -29.11
N ALA A 139 -2.62 4.67 -27.84
CA ALA A 139 -2.23 3.59 -26.95
C ALA A 139 -3.27 2.45 -26.93
N GLU A 140 -2.81 1.23 -26.92
CA GLU A 140 -3.69 0.07 -26.74
C GLU A 140 -4.25 0.08 -25.31
N VAL A 141 -5.58 -0.05 -25.18
CA VAL A 141 -6.27 -0.01 -23.86
C VAL A 141 -6.89 -1.35 -23.56
N ARG A 142 -6.48 -1.93 -22.42
CA ARG A 142 -7.03 -3.18 -21.87
C ARG A 142 -7.45 -2.95 -20.43
N VAL A 143 -8.64 -2.39 -20.26
CA VAL A 143 -9.25 -2.08 -18.97
C VAL A 143 -10.58 -2.80 -18.86
N THR A 144 -10.72 -3.64 -17.84
CA THR A 144 -11.96 -4.34 -17.54
C THR A 144 -12.92 -3.38 -16.84
N PRO A 145 -14.19 -3.24 -17.28
CA PRO A 145 -15.18 -2.45 -16.59
C PRO A 145 -15.38 -2.90 -15.14
N ARG A 146 -15.70 -1.94 -14.26
CA ARG A 146 -15.85 -2.20 -12.81
C ARG A 146 -16.74 -3.40 -12.49
N ASP A 147 -17.89 -3.50 -13.17
CA ASP A 147 -18.91 -4.51 -12.87
C ASP A 147 -18.52 -5.92 -13.36
N GLU A 148 -17.48 -6.02 -14.16
CA GLU A 148 -16.89 -7.26 -14.65
C GLU A 148 -15.68 -7.71 -13.80
N LEU A 149 -15.27 -6.93 -12.79
CA LEU A 149 -14.18 -7.27 -11.86
C LEU A 149 -14.65 -8.27 -10.79
N THR A 150 -15.01 -9.49 -11.19
CA THR A 150 -15.69 -10.47 -10.34
C THR A 150 -14.81 -11.53 -9.72
N PHE A 151 -13.54 -11.64 -10.11
CA PHE A 151 -12.59 -12.65 -9.60
C PHE A 151 -11.30 -12.00 -9.11
N TYR A 152 -10.65 -12.65 -8.15
CA TYR A 152 -9.30 -12.28 -7.71
C TYR A 152 -8.29 -12.63 -8.82
N GLU A 153 -7.51 -11.64 -9.26
CA GLU A 153 -6.47 -11.87 -10.26
C GLU A 153 -5.23 -12.49 -9.61
N ASP A 154 -4.90 -13.70 -10.02
CA ASP A 154 -3.65 -14.34 -9.63
C ASP A 154 -2.50 -13.78 -10.50
N LEU A 155 -1.52 -13.15 -9.85
CA LEU A 155 -0.32 -12.63 -10.50
C LEU A 155 0.88 -13.59 -10.39
N GLY A 156 0.66 -14.79 -9.85
CA GLY A 156 1.72 -15.72 -9.48
C GLY A 156 2.25 -15.47 -8.06
N LYS A 157 3.17 -16.33 -7.63
CA LYS A 157 3.79 -16.26 -6.31
C LYS A 157 5.11 -15.50 -6.38
N ILE A 158 5.36 -14.65 -5.42
CA ILE A 158 6.69 -14.04 -5.22
C ILE A 158 7.61 -15.15 -4.68
N LYS A 159 8.67 -15.45 -5.40
CA LYS A 159 9.61 -16.54 -5.07
C LYS A 159 10.90 -16.01 -4.42
N SER A 160 11.30 -14.83 -4.78
CA SER A 160 12.46 -14.16 -4.23
C SER A 160 12.07 -12.82 -3.63
N ALA A 161 12.67 -12.49 -2.48
CA ALA A 161 12.68 -11.11 -2.07
C ALA A 161 13.56 -10.34 -3.05
N SER A 162 13.15 -9.17 -3.49
CA SER A 162 14.15 -8.18 -3.86
C SER A 162 15.06 -7.99 -2.64
N ASP A 163 16.38 -7.96 -2.82
CA ASP A 163 17.37 -7.79 -1.75
C ASP A 163 17.13 -6.55 -0.87
N GLU A 164 16.15 -5.73 -1.23
CA GLU A 164 15.77 -4.49 -0.57
C GLU A 164 14.64 -4.64 0.47
N MET A 165 13.97 -5.80 0.60
CA MET A 165 12.81 -5.95 1.47
C MET A 165 13.07 -6.88 2.65
N SER A 166 13.01 -6.32 3.87
CA SER A 166 13.12 -7.07 5.13
C SER A 166 11.81 -7.71 5.58
N ARG A 167 10.67 -7.34 4.93
CA ARG A 167 9.32 -7.88 5.18
C ARG A 167 8.73 -8.45 3.91
N ALA A 168 8.05 -9.58 4.03
CA ALA A 168 7.24 -10.12 2.94
C ALA A 168 5.85 -9.45 2.92
N TYR A 169 5.46 -8.89 1.80
CA TYR A 169 4.09 -8.40 1.59
C TYR A 169 3.31 -9.45 0.80
N ILE A 170 2.12 -9.80 1.29
CA ILE A 170 1.23 -10.75 0.61
C ILE A 170 -0.14 -10.11 0.43
N LYS A 171 -0.56 -9.96 -0.80
CA LYS A 171 -1.91 -9.48 -1.14
C LYS A 171 -2.90 -10.61 -0.92
N ILE A 172 -3.78 -10.45 0.07
CA ILE A 172 -4.81 -11.45 0.40
C ILE A 172 -6.20 -11.04 -0.11
N GLN A 173 -6.42 -9.75 -0.38
CA GLN A 173 -7.72 -9.19 -0.69
C GLN A 173 -7.59 -8.04 -1.70
N ASP A 174 -8.58 -7.88 -2.58
CA ASP A 174 -8.71 -6.75 -3.51
C ASP A 174 -10.16 -6.25 -3.58
N GLY A 175 -10.31 -5.00 -4.04
CA GLY A 175 -11.61 -4.35 -4.14
C GLY A 175 -12.16 -3.84 -2.81
N CYS A 176 -13.21 -3.02 -2.89
CA CYS A 176 -13.90 -2.45 -1.73
C CYS A 176 -15.31 -2.01 -2.12
N ASP A 177 -16.30 -2.27 -1.29
CA ASP A 177 -17.70 -1.94 -1.48
C ASP A 177 -18.23 -0.86 -0.51
N ARG A 178 -17.33 -0.19 0.21
CA ARG A 178 -17.70 0.80 1.22
C ARG A 178 -18.17 2.13 0.65
N PHE A 179 -17.75 2.50 -0.55
CA PHE A 179 -18.15 3.74 -1.22
C PHE A 179 -18.05 5.00 -0.35
N CYS A 180 -16.98 5.08 0.46
CA CYS A 180 -16.70 6.30 1.21
C CYS A 180 -16.74 7.50 0.27
N SER A 181 -17.41 8.58 0.66
CA SER A 181 -17.75 9.70 -0.23
C SER A 181 -16.54 10.45 -0.83
N TYR A 182 -15.34 10.24 -0.29
CA TYR A 182 -14.07 10.80 -0.78
C TYR A 182 -13.25 9.83 -1.65
N CYS A 183 -13.66 8.56 -1.77
CA CYS A 183 -12.78 7.50 -2.24
C CYS A 183 -13.12 7.01 -3.65
N LEU A 184 -12.08 6.87 -4.50
CA LEU A 184 -12.18 6.30 -5.85
C LEU A 184 -11.90 4.80 -5.91
N ILE A 185 -11.47 4.19 -4.82
CA ILE A 185 -11.04 2.79 -4.81
C ILE A 185 -12.14 1.80 -5.24
N PRO A 186 -13.41 1.94 -4.81
CA PRO A 186 -14.48 1.06 -5.30
C PRO A 186 -14.63 1.06 -6.83
N TYR A 187 -14.33 2.20 -7.46
CA TYR A 187 -14.39 2.35 -8.92
C TYR A 187 -13.13 1.83 -9.61
N ALA A 188 -11.98 1.96 -8.94
CA ALA A 188 -10.69 1.53 -9.49
C ALA A 188 -10.44 0.02 -9.31
N ARG A 189 -10.95 -0.57 -8.22
CA ARG A 189 -10.63 -1.94 -7.82
C ARG A 189 -11.84 -2.88 -7.88
N GLY A 190 -13.06 -2.36 -8.03
CA GLY A 190 -14.29 -3.15 -8.06
C GLY A 190 -14.73 -3.70 -6.70
N PRO A 191 -15.62 -4.70 -6.69
CA PRO A 191 -16.15 -5.32 -5.48
C PRO A 191 -15.07 -6.09 -4.70
N VAL A 192 -15.40 -6.49 -3.48
CA VAL A 192 -14.54 -7.31 -2.61
C VAL A 192 -14.27 -8.66 -3.26
N ARG A 193 -13.01 -9.07 -3.23
CA ARG A 193 -12.53 -10.37 -3.70
C ARG A 193 -11.39 -10.83 -2.82
N SER A 194 -11.47 -12.03 -2.31
CA SER A 194 -10.44 -12.65 -1.48
C SER A 194 -9.63 -13.67 -2.26
N ARG A 195 -8.37 -13.78 -1.93
CA ARG A 195 -7.48 -14.83 -2.40
C ARG A 195 -7.76 -16.11 -1.58
N LYS A 196 -7.61 -17.27 -2.19
CA LYS A 196 -7.81 -18.54 -1.49
C LYS A 196 -6.82 -18.71 -0.35
N ALA A 197 -7.32 -19.19 0.80
CA ALA A 197 -6.51 -19.33 2.01
C ALA A 197 -5.31 -20.27 1.81
N ASP A 198 -5.50 -21.42 1.15
CA ASP A 198 -4.44 -22.39 0.90
C ASP A 198 -3.29 -21.80 0.07
N GLU A 199 -3.60 -20.96 -0.92
CA GLU A 199 -2.58 -20.27 -1.73
C GLU A 199 -1.77 -19.27 -0.91
N ILE A 200 -2.44 -18.57 0.03
CA ILE A 200 -1.80 -17.63 0.96
C ILE A 200 -0.87 -18.39 1.92
N VAL A 201 -1.36 -19.48 2.52
CA VAL A 201 -0.60 -20.31 3.46
C VAL A 201 0.64 -20.89 2.79
N GLU A 202 0.52 -21.38 1.56
CA GLU A 202 1.66 -21.90 0.79
C GLU A 202 2.69 -20.81 0.49
N GLU A 203 2.24 -19.59 0.08
CA GLU A 203 3.15 -18.48 -0.19
C GLU A 203 3.84 -18.00 1.09
N VAL A 204 3.12 -17.92 2.22
CA VAL A 204 3.71 -17.58 3.54
C VAL A 204 4.81 -18.60 3.89
N ARG A 205 4.53 -19.91 3.74
CA ARG A 205 5.54 -20.96 4.00
C ARG A 205 6.79 -20.71 3.16
N ASN A 206 6.64 -20.54 1.86
CA ASN A 206 7.77 -20.36 0.95
C ASN A 206 8.61 -19.11 1.30
N LEU A 207 7.96 -18.01 1.67
CA LEU A 207 8.65 -16.77 2.05
C LEU A 207 9.37 -16.92 3.41
N VAL A 208 8.79 -17.60 4.39
CA VAL A 208 9.44 -17.87 5.68
C VAL A 208 10.65 -18.79 5.48
N GLU A 209 10.54 -19.85 4.66
CA GLU A 209 11.67 -20.73 4.30
C GLU A 209 12.75 -19.98 3.51
N ALA A 210 12.38 -18.97 2.71
CA ALA A 210 13.32 -18.07 2.04
C ALA A 210 14.00 -17.05 2.99
N GLY A 211 13.64 -17.03 4.28
CA GLY A 211 14.33 -16.25 5.31
C GLY A 211 13.56 -15.06 5.87
N PHE A 212 12.34 -14.77 5.39
CA PHE A 212 11.52 -13.71 5.97
C PHE A 212 11.03 -14.04 7.37
N ARG A 213 11.04 -13.04 8.25
CA ARG A 213 10.61 -13.16 9.66
C ARG A 213 9.38 -12.33 10.01
N GLU A 214 8.94 -11.46 9.11
CA GLU A 214 7.65 -10.75 9.22
C GLU A 214 6.90 -10.82 7.88
N VAL A 215 5.66 -11.29 7.94
CA VAL A 215 4.73 -11.32 6.81
C VAL A 215 3.65 -10.25 7.03
N VAL A 216 3.49 -9.37 6.06
CA VAL A 216 2.46 -8.33 6.08
C VAL A 216 1.32 -8.74 5.17
N LEU A 217 0.19 -9.17 5.75
CA LEU A 217 -1.01 -9.44 5.00
C LEU A 217 -1.62 -8.11 4.55
N THR A 218 -1.69 -7.90 3.25
CA THR A 218 -2.12 -6.64 2.66
C THR A 218 -3.35 -6.80 1.77
N GLY A 219 -4.15 -5.76 1.72
CA GLY A 219 -5.35 -5.66 0.90
C GLY A 219 -5.76 -4.21 0.73
N ILE A 220 -6.81 -3.97 0.01
CA ILE A 220 -7.46 -2.66 -0.06
C ILE A 220 -8.13 -2.31 1.27
N ASN A 221 -8.78 -3.29 1.87
CA ASN A 221 -9.27 -3.28 3.23
C ASN A 221 -9.18 -4.72 3.76
N THR A 222 -8.14 -5.02 4.51
CA THR A 222 -7.84 -6.40 4.96
C THR A 222 -8.98 -6.99 5.80
N ALA A 223 -9.74 -6.14 6.51
CA ALA A 223 -10.90 -6.58 7.28
C ALA A 223 -12.04 -7.14 6.42
N LEU A 224 -12.05 -6.85 5.11
CA LEU A 224 -13.04 -7.39 4.17
C LEU A 224 -12.63 -8.75 3.58
N TYR A 225 -11.52 -9.34 4.00
CA TYR A 225 -11.16 -10.69 3.56
C TYR A 225 -12.22 -11.69 4.02
N GLY A 226 -12.74 -12.47 3.10
CA GLY A 226 -13.73 -13.52 3.37
C GLY A 226 -15.14 -13.01 3.64
N THR A 227 -15.46 -11.75 3.30
CA THR A 227 -16.82 -11.19 3.52
C THR A 227 -17.73 -11.26 2.29
N GLU A 228 -17.17 -11.54 1.12
CA GLU A 228 -17.96 -11.71 -0.10
C GLU A 228 -18.74 -13.03 -0.11
N ALA A 229 -19.83 -13.07 -0.86
CA ALA A 229 -20.67 -14.27 -0.99
C ALA A 229 -19.87 -15.44 -1.61
N GLY A 230 -19.86 -16.57 -0.93
CA GLY A 230 -19.15 -17.77 -1.36
C GLY A 230 -17.68 -17.83 -0.93
N ALA A 231 -17.22 -16.90 -0.10
CA ALA A 231 -15.92 -17.02 0.55
C ALA A 231 -15.84 -18.27 1.41
N GLU A 232 -14.72 -19.00 1.33
CA GLU A 232 -14.53 -20.25 2.06
C GLU A 232 -14.03 -20.02 3.49
N HIS A 233 -13.28 -18.94 3.71
CA HIS A 233 -12.63 -18.64 4.99
C HIS A 233 -12.72 -17.15 5.32
N SER A 234 -12.96 -16.84 6.59
CA SER A 234 -12.84 -15.51 7.19
C SER A 234 -11.37 -15.12 7.45
N LEU A 235 -11.14 -13.86 7.80
CA LEU A 235 -9.81 -13.40 8.19
C LEU A 235 -9.29 -14.14 9.45
N SER A 236 -10.16 -14.40 10.44
CA SER A 236 -9.79 -15.13 11.66
C SER A 236 -9.41 -16.57 11.37
N GLU A 237 -10.15 -17.27 10.51
CA GLU A 237 -9.81 -18.64 10.08
C GLU A 237 -8.48 -18.68 9.31
N LEU A 238 -8.22 -17.71 8.42
CA LEU A 238 -6.91 -17.59 7.75
C LEU A 238 -5.78 -17.40 8.77
N LEU A 239 -5.97 -16.54 9.77
CA LEU A 239 -4.97 -16.32 10.82
C LEU A 239 -4.75 -17.60 11.65
N THR A 240 -5.80 -18.38 11.91
CA THR A 240 -5.70 -19.69 12.58
C THR A 240 -4.81 -20.65 11.76
N MET A 241 -5.08 -20.78 10.45
CA MET A 241 -4.26 -21.62 9.56
C MET A 241 -2.77 -21.19 9.55
N LEU A 242 -2.52 -19.87 9.63
CA LEU A 242 -1.16 -19.33 9.69
C LEU A 242 -0.50 -19.52 11.05
N ASP A 243 -1.26 -19.50 12.15
CA ASP A 243 -0.74 -19.82 13.49
C ASP A 243 -0.33 -21.30 13.65
N GLU A 244 -1.07 -22.19 12.99
CA GLU A 244 -0.81 -23.64 12.95
C GLU A 244 0.25 -24.02 11.91
N LEU A 245 0.67 -23.10 11.05
CA LEU A 245 1.65 -23.37 10.00
C LEU A 245 3.00 -23.77 10.58
N GLU A 246 3.45 -24.98 10.28
CA GLU A 246 4.78 -25.44 10.62
C GLU A 246 5.80 -24.89 9.61
N THR A 247 6.86 -24.28 10.13
CA THR A 247 7.97 -23.67 9.37
C THR A 247 9.30 -23.95 10.08
N SER A 248 10.41 -23.94 9.34
CA SER A 248 11.76 -24.15 9.88
C SER A 248 12.15 -23.08 10.92
N GLU A 249 11.59 -21.89 10.80
CA GLU A 249 11.87 -20.74 11.65
C GLU A 249 10.58 -20.06 12.07
N ASP A 250 10.59 -19.39 13.23
CA ASP A 250 9.44 -18.62 13.69
C ASP A 250 9.32 -17.31 12.91
N PHE A 251 8.08 -16.84 12.72
CA PHE A 251 7.75 -15.61 12.03
C PHE A 251 6.58 -14.91 12.70
N ARG A 252 6.39 -13.63 12.39
CA ARG A 252 5.24 -12.87 12.88
C ARG A 252 4.41 -12.31 11.72
N ILE A 253 3.12 -12.08 11.98
CA ILE A 253 2.14 -11.58 11.03
C ILE A 253 1.79 -10.14 11.40
N ARG A 254 1.75 -9.28 10.41
CA ARG A 254 1.22 -7.93 10.54
C ARG A 254 0.06 -7.72 9.59
N LEU A 255 -1.03 -7.15 10.07
CA LEU A 255 -2.13 -6.73 9.22
C LEU A 255 -1.89 -5.31 8.69
N SER A 256 -2.24 -5.08 7.44
CA SER A 256 -2.31 -3.73 6.89
C SER A 256 -3.59 -3.02 7.33
N SER A 257 -4.04 -2.01 6.59
CA SER A 257 -5.17 -1.17 7.01
C SER A 257 -6.47 -1.95 7.19
N LEU A 258 -7.10 -1.71 8.32
CA LEU A 258 -8.40 -2.26 8.71
C LEU A 258 -9.42 -1.11 8.85
N GLU A 259 -10.63 -1.37 8.40
CA GLU A 259 -11.74 -0.46 8.65
C GLU A 259 -12.49 -0.85 9.93
N PRO A 260 -12.76 0.09 10.85
CA PRO A 260 -13.40 -0.21 12.14
C PRO A 260 -14.79 -0.87 12.04
N THR A 261 -15.53 -0.64 10.96
CA THR A 261 -16.88 -1.20 10.77
C THR A 261 -16.95 -2.70 10.56
N VAL A 262 -15.86 -3.29 10.06
CA VAL A 262 -15.79 -4.73 9.78
C VAL A 262 -15.21 -5.47 10.99
N VAL A 263 -14.63 -4.70 11.87
CA VAL A 263 -13.98 -5.17 13.08
C VAL A 263 -14.90 -4.79 14.25
N ASP A 264 -16.03 -5.50 14.40
CA ASP A 264 -16.80 -5.41 15.63
C ASP A 264 -16.03 -6.02 16.81
N LYS A 265 -16.53 -5.86 18.03
CA LYS A 265 -15.82 -6.32 19.23
C LYS A 265 -15.48 -7.80 19.17
N ASP A 266 -16.37 -8.63 18.68
CA ASP A 266 -16.20 -10.08 18.66
C ASP A 266 -15.08 -10.47 17.65
N ASN A 267 -15.09 -9.87 16.47
CA ASN A 267 -14.06 -10.07 15.45
C ASN A 267 -12.68 -9.56 15.89
N VAL A 268 -12.61 -8.42 16.61
CA VAL A 268 -11.31 -7.93 17.14
C VAL A 268 -10.76 -8.90 18.16
N GLU A 269 -11.59 -9.36 19.10
CA GLU A 269 -11.16 -10.32 20.11
C GLU A 269 -10.63 -11.62 19.49
N GLU A 270 -11.25 -12.10 18.41
CA GLU A 270 -10.75 -13.25 17.68
C GLU A 270 -9.40 -12.97 17.01
N ILE A 271 -9.29 -11.86 16.31
CA ILE A 271 -8.07 -11.49 15.57
C ILE A 271 -6.87 -11.34 16.52
N ILE A 272 -7.03 -10.66 17.66
CA ILE A 272 -5.90 -10.36 18.56
C ILE A 272 -5.43 -11.56 19.40
N ARG A 273 -6.15 -12.66 19.41
CA ARG A 273 -5.75 -13.91 20.11
C ARG A 273 -4.67 -14.69 19.37
N HIS A 274 -4.43 -14.39 18.11
CA HIS A 274 -3.47 -15.14 17.30
C HIS A 274 -2.03 -14.86 17.74
N ARG A 275 -1.31 -15.93 18.07
CA ARG A 275 0.04 -15.89 18.67
C ARG A 275 1.08 -15.18 17.79
N ARG A 276 1.00 -15.36 16.47
CA ARG A 276 1.92 -14.77 15.52
C ARG A 276 1.57 -13.34 15.13
N LEU A 277 0.38 -12.86 15.53
CA LEU A 277 -0.04 -11.51 15.19
C LEU A 277 0.79 -10.49 15.98
N CYS A 278 1.34 -9.52 15.27
CA CYS A 278 1.95 -8.33 15.87
C CYS A 278 0.90 -7.57 16.68
N HIS A 279 1.21 -7.16 17.92
CA HIS A 279 0.33 -6.32 18.75
C HIS A 279 0.25 -4.90 18.18
N HIS A 280 -0.17 -4.80 16.93
CA HIS A 280 -0.33 -3.56 16.20
C HIS A 280 -1.46 -3.68 15.18
N LEU A 281 -2.37 -2.71 15.16
CA LEU A 281 -3.36 -2.54 14.12
C LEU A 281 -3.33 -1.12 13.56
N HIS A 282 -3.47 -1.00 12.24
CA HIS A 282 -3.72 0.26 11.57
C HIS A 282 -5.22 0.42 11.38
N LEU A 283 -5.86 1.18 12.27
CA LEU A 283 -7.31 1.43 12.30
C LEU A 283 -7.58 2.86 11.80
N SER A 284 -7.97 2.99 10.53
CA SER A 284 -8.20 4.30 9.90
C SER A 284 -9.50 4.94 10.37
N VAL A 285 -9.42 5.81 11.38
CA VAL A 285 -10.59 6.52 11.93
C VAL A 285 -11.17 7.56 10.97
N GLN A 286 -10.36 8.11 10.10
CA GLN A 286 -10.65 9.14 9.09
C GLN A 286 -11.08 10.50 9.68
N ASN A 287 -11.94 10.56 10.68
CA ASN A 287 -12.36 11.77 11.39
C ASN A 287 -12.87 11.44 12.80
N GLY A 288 -12.88 12.40 13.70
CA GLY A 288 -13.32 12.23 15.10
C GLY A 288 -14.75 12.71 15.36
N SER A 289 -15.46 13.23 14.37
CA SER A 289 -16.83 13.72 14.49
C SER A 289 -17.82 12.82 13.78
N ASP A 290 -18.92 12.44 14.47
CA ASP A 290 -19.97 11.59 13.90
C ASP A 290 -20.69 12.24 12.71
N SER A 291 -20.82 13.57 12.70
CA SER A 291 -21.41 14.32 11.59
C SER A 291 -20.56 14.18 10.33
N VAL A 292 -19.23 14.31 10.46
CA VAL A 292 -18.28 14.18 9.36
C VAL A 292 -18.13 12.72 8.93
N LEU A 293 -18.06 11.77 9.86
CA LEU A 293 -18.03 10.34 9.56
C LEU A 293 -19.25 9.93 8.73
N LYS A 294 -20.46 10.39 9.12
CA LYS A 294 -21.69 10.15 8.36
C LYS A 294 -21.62 10.79 6.96
N ALA A 295 -21.12 12.01 6.83
CA ALA A 295 -20.94 12.67 5.54
C ALA A 295 -19.87 11.98 4.67
N MET A 296 -18.86 11.37 5.27
CA MET A 296 -17.87 10.50 4.63
C MET A 296 -18.41 9.13 4.22
N ASN A 297 -19.67 8.81 4.53
CA ASN A 297 -20.28 7.48 4.36
C ASN A 297 -19.52 6.40 5.14
N ARG A 298 -19.12 6.73 6.39
CA ARG A 298 -18.58 5.76 7.34
C ARG A 298 -19.71 5.19 8.18
N HIS A 299 -19.64 3.88 8.48
CA HIS A 299 -20.73 3.14 9.12
C HIS A 299 -20.42 2.81 10.59
N TYR A 300 -19.68 3.66 11.25
CA TYR A 300 -19.37 3.59 12.68
C TYR A 300 -19.39 5.00 13.29
N THR A 301 -19.58 5.04 14.58
CA THR A 301 -19.52 6.23 15.40
C THR A 301 -18.16 6.40 16.04
N ARG A 302 -17.90 7.59 16.54
CA ARG A 302 -16.73 7.87 17.36
C ARG A 302 -16.66 6.97 18.60
N GLU A 303 -17.79 6.71 19.25
CA GLU A 303 -17.86 5.88 20.46
C GLU A 303 -17.50 4.42 20.16
N GLU A 304 -18.06 3.84 19.11
CA GLU A 304 -17.71 2.48 18.65
C GLU A 304 -16.23 2.35 18.33
N TYR A 305 -15.64 3.37 17.69
CA TYR A 305 -14.19 3.37 17.45
C TYR A 305 -13.39 3.37 18.76
N LEU A 306 -13.73 4.23 19.72
CA LEU A 306 -13.06 4.30 21.02
C LEU A 306 -13.22 3.00 21.81
N ASP A 307 -14.36 2.33 21.71
CA ASP A 307 -14.59 1.03 22.33
C ASP A 307 -13.59 -0.03 21.82
N ILE A 308 -13.31 -0.05 20.51
CA ILE A 308 -12.28 -0.92 19.93
C ILE A 308 -10.90 -0.56 20.49
N VAL A 309 -10.56 0.73 20.54
CA VAL A 309 -9.28 1.20 21.11
C VAL A 309 -9.12 0.75 22.56
N PHE A 310 -10.14 0.91 23.40
CA PHE A 310 -10.09 0.51 24.80
C PHE A 310 -9.99 -1.01 24.96
N MET A 311 -10.64 -1.79 24.11
CA MET A 311 -10.55 -3.25 24.12
C MET A 311 -9.11 -3.69 23.78
N LEU A 312 -8.49 -3.13 22.75
CA LEU A 312 -7.09 -3.41 22.41
C LEU A 312 -6.13 -3.08 23.55
N ARG A 313 -6.34 -1.94 24.24
CA ARG A 313 -5.52 -1.51 25.39
C ARG A 313 -5.79 -2.35 26.64
N ASN A 314 -6.97 -2.90 26.81
CA ASN A 314 -7.27 -3.84 27.89
C ASN A 314 -6.62 -5.21 27.64
N HIS A 315 -6.51 -5.63 26.38
CA HIS A 315 -5.80 -6.85 26.01
C HIS A 315 -4.28 -6.71 26.22
N ASP A 316 -3.71 -5.61 25.73
CA ASP A 316 -2.31 -5.24 25.94
C ASP A 316 -2.20 -3.71 26.07
N PRO A 317 -1.83 -3.17 27.26
CA PRO A 317 -1.66 -1.72 27.47
C PRO A 317 -0.69 -1.07 26.48
N LEU A 318 0.23 -1.85 25.89
CA LEU A 318 1.22 -1.40 24.92
C LEU A 318 0.86 -1.78 23.48
N PHE A 319 -0.39 -2.17 23.23
CA PHE A 319 -0.85 -2.48 21.88
C PHE A 319 -0.70 -1.26 20.96
N GLY A 320 0.03 -1.39 19.87
CA GLY A 320 0.26 -0.32 18.90
C GLY A 320 -1.01 -0.03 18.07
N ILE A 321 -1.46 1.21 18.05
CA ILE A 321 -2.57 1.65 17.20
C ILE A 321 -2.08 2.80 16.33
N THR A 322 -2.19 2.66 15.03
CA THR A 322 -1.89 3.73 14.06
C THR A 322 -3.14 4.06 13.25
N THR A 323 -3.24 5.27 12.73
CA THR A 323 -4.46 5.73 12.07
C THR A 323 -4.20 6.73 10.96
N ASP A 324 -5.17 6.84 10.04
CA ASP A 324 -5.28 7.92 9.06
C ASP A 324 -6.40 8.86 9.46
N ILE A 325 -6.18 10.19 9.30
CA ILE A 325 -7.19 11.23 9.56
C ILE A 325 -7.19 12.23 8.40
N ILE A 326 -8.40 12.55 7.93
CA ILE A 326 -8.63 13.57 6.90
C ILE A 326 -9.21 14.82 7.56
N VAL A 327 -8.55 15.95 7.37
CA VAL A 327 -9.02 17.26 7.83
C VAL A 327 -9.56 18.10 6.68
N GLY A 328 -10.54 18.96 6.97
CA GLY A 328 -11.13 19.87 6.00
C GLY A 328 -12.04 19.19 4.99
N PHE A 329 -12.73 18.14 5.40
CA PHE A 329 -13.82 17.55 4.62
C PHE A 329 -14.95 18.58 4.43
N PRO A 330 -15.69 18.61 3.30
CA PRO A 330 -16.77 19.56 3.09
C PRO A 330 -17.77 19.58 4.24
N GLY A 331 -18.07 20.78 4.77
CA GLY A 331 -18.96 20.96 5.91
C GLY A 331 -18.34 20.73 7.28
N GLU A 332 -17.06 20.36 7.39
CA GLU A 332 -16.37 20.19 8.68
C GLU A 332 -16.29 21.53 9.42
N THR A 333 -16.93 21.62 10.59
CA THR A 333 -16.94 22.81 11.46
C THR A 333 -15.74 22.81 12.40
N GLU A 334 -15.59 23.90 13.19
CA GLU A 334 -14.57 23.96 14.24
C GLU A 334 -14.85 22.92 15.34
N LYS A 335 -16.12 22.74 15.71
CA LYS A 335 -16.53 21.73 16.70
C LYS A 335 -16.18 20.31 16.24
N ASP A 336 -16.37 20.00 14.96
CA ASP A 336 -15.98 18.70 14.39
C ASP A 336 -14.48 18.46 14.46
N PHE A 337 -13.70 19.54 14.23
CA PHE A 337 -12.25 19.46 14.37
C PHE A 337 -11.80 19.30 15.83
N GLU A 338 -12.44 19.98 16.79
CA GLU A 338 -12.22 19.74 18.23
C GLU A 338 -12.49 18.29 18.62
N ASP A 339 -13.56 17.69 18.11
CA ASP A 339 -13.88 16.27 18.32
C ASP A 339 -12.81 15.35 17.73
N THR A 340 -12.21 15.74 16.60
CA THR A 340 -11.07 15.03 15.99
C THR A 340 -9.81 15.14 16.84
N LEU A 341 -9.53 16.29 17.42
CA LEU A 341 -8.40 16.45 18.36
C LEU A 341 -8.61 15.63 19.64
N ASP A 342 -9.86 15.53 20.14
CA ASP A 342 -10.17 14.77 21.34
C ASP A 342 -10.02 13.26 21.12
N ILE A 343 -10.42 12.71 19.97
CA ILE A 343 -10.24 11.27 19.68
C ILE A 343 -8.74 10.90 19.62
N VAL A 344 -7.87 11.78 19.09
CA VAL A 344 -6.42 11.55 19.09
C VAL A 344 -5.84 11.50 20.51
N LYS A 345 -6.31 12.40 21.40
CA LYS A 345 -5.90 12.40 22.81
C LYS A 345 -6.33 11.11 23.53
N LYS A 346 -7.58 10.66 23.32
CA LYS A 346 -8.14 9.48 23.98
C LYS A 346 -7.55 8.17 23.49
N SER A 347 -7.25 8.08 22.19
CA SER A 347 -6.73 6.85 21.56
C SER A 347 -5.24 6.63 21.80
N ALA A 348 -4.48 7.66 22.16
CA ALA A 348 -3.04 7.59 22.40
C ALA A 348 -2.30 6.83 21.26
N PHE A 349 -2.50 7.27 20.03
CA PHE A 349 -1.95 6.62 18.85
C PHE A 349 -0.43 6.56 18.85
N GLY A 350 0.14 5.41 18.46
CA GLY A 350 1.57 5.25 18.19
C GLY A 350 2.01 6.00 16.92
N ARG A 351 1.09 6.25 15.98
CA ARG A 351 1.33 7.09 14.80
C ARG A 351 0.02 7.58 14.21
N THR A 352 0.00 8.85 13.77
CA THR A 352 -1.14 9.46 13.09
C THR A 352 -0.68 10.00 11.74
N HIS A 353 -1.34 9.58 10.66
CA HIS A 353 -1.13 10.13 9.32
C HIS A 353 -2.24 11.14 9.02
N VAL A 354 -1.86 12.38 8.79
CA VAL A 354 -2.81 13.48 8.55
C VAL A 354 -2.86 13.81 7.06
N PHE A 355 -4.07 13.84 6.54
CA PHE A 355 -4.34 14.17 5.14
C PHE A 355 -5.27 15.38 5.07
N ARG A 356 -4.94 16.35 4.23
CA ARG A 356 -5.89 17.39 3.84
C ARG A 356 -6.84 16.83 2.79
N TYR A 357 -8.13 17.01 2.98
CA TYR A 357 -9.13 16.60 2.00
C TYR A 357 -8.79 17.10 0.59
N SER A 358 -8.77 16.19 -0.36
CA SER A 358 -8.51 16.45 -1.77
C SER A 358 -9.69 15.95 -2.60
N PRO A 359 -10.50 16.85 -3.21
CA PRO A 359 -11.66 16.43 -3.99
C PRO A 359 -11.24 15.57 -5.20
N ARG A 360 -11.92 14.46 -5.39
CA ARG A 360 -11.66 13.52 -6.50
C ARG A 360 -12.85 13.52 -7.45
N LYS A 361 -12.61 13.85 -8.73
CA LYS A 361 -13.65 13.84 -9.77
C LYS A 361 -14.34 12.46 -9.77
N GLY A 362 -15.67 12.46 -9.75
CA GLY A 362 -16.48 11.22 -9.73
C GLY A 362 -16.85 10.71 -8.33
N THR A 363 -16.33 11.31 -7.25
CA THR A 363 -16.73 10.98 -5.89
C THR A 363 -17.87 11.88 -5.40
N ALA A 364 -18.71 11.36 -4.50
CA ALA A 364 -19.79 12.12 -3.88
C ALA A 364 -19.26 13.35 -3.11
N GLY A 365 -18.14 13.21 -2.40
CA GLY A 365 -17.52 14.31 -1.65
C GLY A 365 -17.07 15.46 -2.53
N ALA A 366 -16.66 15.21 -3.78
CA ALA A 366 -16.28 16.28 -4.70
C ALA A 366 -17.48 17.12 -5.20
N ALA A 367 -18.69 16.58 -5.11
CA ALA A 367 -19.93 17.29 -5.47
C ALA A 367 -20.56 18.05 -4.28
N MET A 368 -20.05 17.85 -3.06
CA MET A 368 -20.54 18.54 -1.86
C MET A 368 -20.21 20.02 -1.91
N LYS A 369 -21.14 20.82 -1.35
CA LYS A 369 -20.95 22.24 -1.11
C LYS A 369 -20.19 22.45 0.21
N ASP A 370 -19.93 23.69 0.58
CA ASP A 370 -19.31 24.07 1.85
C ASP A 370 -17.86 23.58 2.00
N ALA A 371 -17.08 23.72 0.91
CA ALA A 371 -15.66 23.41 0.93
C ALA A 371 -14.92 24.23 1.98
N VAL A 372 -14.14 23.55 2.83
CA VAL A 372 -13.28 24.21 3.82
C VAL A 372 -12.12 24.91 3.09
N PRO A 373 -11.82 26.18 3.41
CA PRO A 373 -10.70 26.92 2.80
C PRO A 373 -9.36 26.20 2.98
N GLU A 374 -8.48 26.28 1.98
CA GLU A 374 -7.17 25.60 2.03
C GLU A 374 -6.30 26.07 3.20
N GLN A 375 -6.40 27.34 3.60
CA GLN A 375 -5.69 27.86 4.77
C GLN A 375 -6.15 27.15 6.05
N ILE A 376 -7.46 26.99 6.25
CA ILE A 376 -8.03 26.26 7.41
C ILE A 376 -7.62 24.80 7.40
N LYS A 377 -7.65 24.14 6.24
CA LYS A 377 -7.15 22.75 6.12
C LYS A 377 -5.68 22.62 6.54
N LYS A 378 -4.85 23.61 6.15
CA LYS A 378 -3.45 23.64 6.51
C LYS A 378 -3.26 23.80 8.02
N GLU A 379 -3.95 24.76 8.63
CA GLU A 379 -3.89 25.03 10.07
C GLU A 379 -4.35 23.81 10.89
N ARG A 380 -5.46 23.17 10.48
CA ARG A 380 -5.95 21.95 11.11
C ARG A 380 -4.97 20.78 10.96
N ALA A 381 -4.35 20.62 9.79
CA ALA A 381 -3.36 19.59 9.57
C ALA A 381 -2.14 19.77 10.48
N GLU A 382 -1.56 20.98 10.54
CA GLU A 382 -0.42 21.32 11.39
C GLU A 382 -0.71 21.10 12.89
N ALA A 383 -1.90 21.52 13.35
CA ALA A 383 -2.30 21.29 14.74
C ALA A 383 -2.45 19.80 15.07
N LEU A 384 -3.05 19.02 14.16
CA LEU A 384 -3.27 17.60 14.34
C LEU A 384 -1.95 16.80 14.24
N GLU A 385 -1.05 17.15 13.33
CA GLU A 385 0.30 16.59 13.21
C GLU A 385 1.09 16.79 14.51
N SER A 386 1.10 18.02 15.04
CA SER A 386 1.75 18.32 16.31
C SER A 386 1.18 17.52 17.50
N LEU A 387 -0.14 17.34 17.53
CA LEU A 387 -0.79 16.51 18.57
C LEU A 387 -0.44 15.02 18.38
N GLY A 388 -0.45 14.53 17.15
CA GLY A 388 -0.09 13.16 16.81
C GLY A 388 1.36 12.83 17.18
N GLU A 389 2.30 13.75 16.95
CA GLU A 389 3.70 13.59 17.37
C GLU A 389 3.83 13.50 18.89
N LYS A 390 3.08 14.30 19.65
CA LYS A 390 3.07 14.22 21.12
C LYS A 390 2.51 12.88 21.60
N ALA A 391 1.44 12.39 21.00
CA ALA A 391 0.86 11.09 21.30
C ALA A 391 1.85 9.95 21.00
N ALA A 392 2.51 9.98 19.83
CA ALA A 392 3.52 9.00 19.45
C ALA A 392 4.72 8.98 20.40
N LYS A 393 5.21 10.15 20.83
CA LYS A 393 6.29 10.24 21.84
C LYS A 393 5.86 9.69 23.18
N ALA A 394 4.62 9.96 23.62
CA ALA A 394 4.09 9.41 24.86
C ALA A 394 3.95 7.88 24.80
N PHE A 395 3.45 7.35 23.66
CA PHE A 395 3.37 5.91 23.43
C PHE A 395 4.77 5.26 23.44
N THR A 396 5.74 5.84 22.74
CA THR A 396 7.14 5.37 22.77
C THR A 396 7.70 5.44 24.20
N GLY A 397 7.41 6.52 24.94
CA GLY A 397 7.83 6.69 26.34
C GLY A 397 7.30 5.60 27.27
N ALA A 398 6.05 5.15 27.08
CA ALA A 398 5.46 4.06 27.85
C ALA A 398 6.13 2.69 27.59
N ASN A 399 6.87 2.54 26.51
CA ASN A 399 7.57 1.32 26.13
C ASN A 399 9.05 1.29 26.57
N LEU A 400 9.55 2.35 27.20
CA LEU A 400 10.95 2.40 27.65
C LEU A 400 11.19 1.44 28.82
N GLY A 401 12.35 0.80 28.83
CA GLY A 401 12.73 -0.23 29.81
C GLY A 401 12.14 -1.60 29.54
N ILE A 402 11.38 -1.75 28.45
CA ILE A 402 10.72 -3.02 28.06
C ILE A 402 11.50 -3.67 26.93
N THR A 403 11.68 -5.00 27.00
CA THR A 403 12.24 -5.81 25.92
C THR A 403 11.21 -6.03 24.83
N HIS A 404 11.56 -5.69 23.60
CA HIS A 404 10.77 -5.96 22.40
C HIS A 404 11.55 -6.80 21.40
N THR A 405 10.83 -7.59 20.60
CA THR A 405 11.40 -8.21 19.41
C THR A 405 11.34 -7.20 18.25
N VAL A 406 12.52 -6.82 17.75
CA VAL A 406 12.70 -5.84 16.68
C VAL A 406 13.09 -6.56 15.39
N LEU A 407 12.36 -6.33 14.30
CA LEU A 407 12.81 -6.71 12.96
C LEU A 407 13.72 -5.62 12.44
N ILE A 408 14.97 -5.93 12.14
CA ILE A 408 15.89 -5.00 11.52
C ILE A 408 15.62 -4.91 10.02
N GLU A 409 15.53 -3.69 9.50
CA GLU A 409 15.21 -3.45 8.09
C GLU A 409 16.39 -2.92 7.30
N GLU A 410 17.14 -2.01 7.89
CA GLU A 410 18.27 -1.34 7.21
C GLU A 410 19.34 -0.91 8.21
N SER A 411 20.54 -0.66 7.70
CA SER A 411 21.60 0.00 8.44
C SER A 411 21.84 1.39 7.86
N CYS A 412 21.75 2.43 8.69
CA CYS A 412 21.92 3.82 8.28
C CYS A 412 22.56 4.65 9.39
N ASP A 413 23.52 5.51 9.04
CA ASP A 413 24.16 6.44 9.96
C ASP A 413 24.78 5.79 11.23
N GLY A 414 25.29 4.55 11.13
CA GLY A 414 25.86 3.80 12.28
C GLY A 414 24.82 3.18 13.20
N TYR A 415 23.56 3.09 12.76
CA TYR A 415 22.47 2.41 13.45
C TYR A 415 21.89 1.31 12.59
N ALA A 416 21.63 0.15 13.20
CA ALA A 416 20.67 -0.80 12.66
C ALA A 416 19.26 -0.31 13.05
N THR A 417 18.39 -0.17 12.05
CA THR A 417 17.04 0.37 12.25
C THR A 417 15.97 -0.64 11.89
N GLY A 418 14.87 -0.63 12.62
CA GLY A 418 13.77 -1.55 12.37
C GLY A 418 12.53 -1.22 13.21
N TYR A 419 11.63 -2.19 13.35
CA TYR A 419 10.37 -1.97 14.06
C TYR A 419 10.07 -3.09 15.05
N THR A 420 9.55 -2.69 16.22
CA THR A 420 8.98 -3.62 17.20
C THR A 420 7.69 -4.27 16.69
N GLY A 421 7.20 -5.30 17.39
CA GLY A 421 5.88 -5.89 17.14
C GLY A 421 4.75 -4.86 17.21
N ASN A 422 4.80 -3.94 18.16
CA ASN A 422 3.81 -2.86 18.32
C ASN A 422 4.11 -1.58 17.54
N TYR A 423 5.00 -1.67 16.53
CA TYR A 423 5.26 -0.68 15.49
C TYR A 423 6.02 0.58 15.94
N ILE A 424 6.88 0.48 16.94
CA ILE A 424 7.82 1.54 17.33
C ILE A 424 9.08 1.42 16.47
N LYS A 425 9.48 2.50 15.79
CA LYS A 425 10.76 2.56 15.10
C LYS A 425 11.89 2.53 16.10
N THR A 426 12.85 1.66 15.88
CA THR A 426 13.92 1.36 16.81
C THR A 426 15.27 1.58 16.15
N TYR A 427 16.19 2.20 16.88
CA TYR A 427 17.56 2.47 16.49
C TYR A 427 18.50 1.74 17.45
N ILE A 428 19.36 0.89 16.93
CA ILE A 428 20.35 0.14 17.70
C ILE A 428 21.73 0.56 17.20
N GLU A 429 22.62 1.03 18.08
CA GLU A 429 23.97 1.43 17.69
C GLU A 429 24.71 0.23 17.08
N ASP A 430 25.18 0.39 15.87
CA ASP A 430 25.91 -0.62 15.10
C ASP A 430 26.96 0.01 14.17
N PRO A 431 27.99 0.64 14.77
CA PRO A 431 29.01 1.33 13.98
C PRO A 431 29.86 0.40 13.12
N GLU A 432 29.82 -0.90 13.40
CA GLU A 432 30.61 -1.92 12.69
C GLU A 432 29.76 -2.71 11.67
N GLY A 433 28.43 -2.48 11.60
CA GLY A 433 27.53 -3.14 10.66
C GLY A 433 27.40 -4.65 10.88
N ARG A 434 27.35 -5.08 12.15
CA ARG A 434 27.25 -6.50 12.51
C ARG A 434 25.83 -7.02 12.63
N ILE A 435 24.86 -6.11 12.71
CA ILE A 435 23.44 -6.47 12.89
C ILE A 435 22.82 -6.67 11.51
N GLU A 436 22.38 -7.87 11.24
CA GLU A 436 21.86 -8.26 9.93
C GLU A 436 20.41 -7.77 9.72
N ALA A 437 20.12 -7.17 8.56
CA ALA A 437 18.76 -6.88 8.12
C ALA A 437 17.97 -8.18 7.87
N GLY A 438 16.64 -8.11 7.99
CA GLY A 438 15.73 -9.26 7.83
C GLY A 438 15.66 -10.19 9.05
N LYS A 439 16.45 -9.95 10.12
CA LYS A 439 16.47 -10.77 11.33
C LYS A 439 15.70 -10.11 12.48
N LEU A 440 15.21 -10.96 13.38
CA LEU A 440 14.55 -10.56 14.63
C LEU A 440 15.57 -10.56 15.77
N TYR A 441 15.65 -9.44 16.49
CA TYR A 441 16.51 -9.28 17.66
C TYR A 441 15.69 -8.85 18.87
N LYS A 442 16.03 -9.38 20.05
CA LYS A 442 15.51 -8.86 21.32
C LYS A 442 16.30 -7.63 21.72
N ALA A 443 15.60 -6.54 22.01
CA ALA A 443 16.22 -5.28 22.40
C ALA A 443 15.38 -4.54 23.44
N VAL A 444 16.05 -3.91 24.40
CA VAL A 444 15.42 -3.05 25.41
C VAL A 444 15.39 -1.62 24.92
N LEU A 445 14.22 -0.99 24.87
CA LEU A 445 14.08 0.42 24.52
C LEU A 445 14.58 1.29 25.68
N THR A 446 15.56 2.16 25.45
CA THR A 446 16.25 2.90 26.52
C THR A 446 15.83 4.36 26.65
N ARG A 447 15.60 5.04 25.55
CA ARG A 447 15.14 6.43 25.50
C ARG A 447 14.47 6.77 24.18
N THR A 448 13.64 7.80 24.16
CA THR A 448 13.10 8.34 22.91
C THR A 448 14.23 8.92 22.05
N PHE A 449 14.20 8.65 20.75
CA PHE A 449 15.25 9.07 19.83
C PHE A 449 14.67 9.26 18.44
N ARG A 450 14.94 10.40 17.81
CA ARG A 450 14.39 10.78 16.49
C ARG A 450 12.85 10.57 16.46
N ASP A 451 12.36 9.76 15.53
CA ASP A 451 10.95 9.39 15.34
C ASP A 451 10.57 8.05 16.01
N GLY A 452 11.37 7.57 16.96
CA GLY A 452 11.18 6.31 17.66
C GLY A 452 11.95 6.22 18.97
N ALA A 453 12.67 5.11 19.19
CA ALA A 453 13.45 4.84 20.39
C ALA A 453 14.87 4.34 20.06
N LEU A 454 15.85 4.73 20.87
CA LEU A 454 17.14 4.05 20.97
C LEU A 454 16.96 2.76 21.76
N ALA A 455 17.63 1.70 21.34
CA ALA A 455 17.57 0.41 22.03
C ALA A 455 18.96 -0.23 22.14
N VAL A 456 19.07 -1.19 23.05
CA VAL A 456 20.25 -2.01 23.27
C VAL A 456 19.85 -3.47 23.14
N LEU A 457 20.65 -4.26 22.44
CA LEU A 457 20.44 -5.71 22.33
C LEU A 457 20.52 -6.37 23.71
N GLU A 458 19.66 -7.37 23.92
CA GLU A 458 19.62 -8.16 25.16
C GLU A 458 20.74 -9.20 25.22
#